data_ac066f3ae46811b6242c1058504f02cb
#
_entry.id   ac066f3ae46811b6242c1058504f02cb
#
_cell.length_a   1.000
_cell.length_b   1.000
_cell.length_c   1.000
_cell.angle_alpha   90.00
_cell.angle_beta   90.00
_cell.angle_gamma   90.00
#
_symmetry.space_group_name_H-M   'P 1'
#
loop_
_entity.id
_entity.type
_entity.pdbx_description
1 polymer ?
#
loop_
_entity_poly.entity_id
_entity_poly.type
_entity_poly.pdbx_seq_one_letter_code
_entity_poly.pdbx_strand_id
1 'polypeptide(L)'
;MPCRAFPHAVALASLAAALLPTAALAAKPQPGEVSASAALSGIYQFDTDLDHGGDFHWAAGIASGRVTRQITPQFSAGLALRYDYEDWNFSRPVAFGGVAPWSHLNAPNISLDLGYAFDSDLQVGISPLFGWAFESGAKTSDALTYGAILAATKVFSPSLMLGVGVGVVRQIDETKVFPFAIVRWQINDRWQLGNPFPAGPAGGAGLELTYAPDDHWEFAGGGAYRSTRYRLDDAGIAPGGIGENRFFPLFARVSRNFGAQTKVDLYAGVALGGRLKLESANGTTIAKDDYSTAPLIGVTLSHRY
;
A
#
# COMPACT_ATOMS: atom_id res chain seq x y z
N MET A 1 28.31 -16.17 -15.71
CA MET A 1 27.85 -16.29 -14.30
C MET A 1 26.41 -15.83 -14.28
N PRO A 2 25.41 -16.67 -13.99
CA PRO A 2 24.03 -16.25 -13.98
C PRO A 2 23.73 -15.48 -12.69
N CYS A 3 23.31 -14.22 -12.82
CA CYS A 3 22.71 -13.46 -11.73
C CYS A 3 21.47 -14.22 -11.22
N ARG A 4 21.53 -14.66 -9.99
CA ARG A 4 20.38 -15.23 -9.28
C ARG A 4 19.32 -14.13 -9.10
N ALA A 5 18.15 -14.37 -9.63
CA ALA A 5 16.97 -13.55 -9.41
C ALA A 5 16.67 -13.45 -7.90
N PHE A 6 16.53 -12.23 -7.41
CA PHE A 6 15.94 -11.97 -6.08
C PHE A 6 14.49 -12.40 -6.09
N PRO A 7 14.02 -13.15 -5.08
CA PRO A 7 12.64 -13.65 -5.05
C PRO A 7 11.64 -12.52 -4.80
N HIS A 8 10.49 -12.68 -5.44
CA HIS A 8 9.33 -11.80 -5.45
C HIS A 8 8.77 -11.58 -4.03
N ALA A 9 9.12 -10.51 -3.39
CA ALA A 9 8.55 -10.10 -2.11
C ALA A 9 7.96 -8.68 -2.26
N VAL A 10 6.77 -8.49 -1.70
CA VAL A 10 6.14 -7.20 -1.38
C VAL A 10 5.02 -6.73 -2.32
N ALA A 11 3.83 -7.28 -2.12
CA ALA A 11 2.59 -6.69 -2.66
C ALA A 11 1.63 -6.14 -1.58
N LEU A 12 1.88 -6.39 -0.30
CA LEU A 12 0.96 -6.10 0.81
C LEU A 12 1.55 -5.23 1.93
N ALA A 13 2.74 -4.69 1.77
CA ALA A 13 3.34 -3.78 2.74
C ALA A 13 2.51 -2.49 2.93
N SER A 14 1.55 -2.21 2.06
CA SER A 14 0.61 -1.11 2.23
C SER A 14 -0.28 -1.23 3.49
N LEU A 15 -0.51 -2.45 4.00
CA LEU A 15 -1.24 -2.66 5.25
C LEU A 15 -0.34 -2.57 6.50
N ALA A 16 0.94 -2.91 6.38
CA ALA A 16 1.82 -3.08 7.53
C ALA A 16 2.17 -1.77 8.26
N ALA A 17 2.35 -0.67 7.54
CA ALA A 17 2.65 0.63 8.15
C ALA A 17 1.46 1.21 8.94
N ALA A 18 0.28 0.63 8.79
CA ALA A 18 -0.92 1.04 9.48
C ALA A 18 -1.04 0.51 10.93
N LEU A 19 -0.14 -0.38 11.36
CA LEU A 19 -0.15 -1.00 12.71
C LEU A 19 0.25 -0.05 13.84
N LEU A 20 0.81 1.12 13.53
CA LEU A 20 1.27 2.01 14.57
C LEU A 20 0.27 3.14 14.77
N PRO A 21 -0.20 3.38 16.00
CA PRO A 21 -0.86 4.63 16.32
C PRO A 21 0.12 5.76 15.96
N THR A 22 -0.30 6.66 15.10
CA THR A 22 0.44 7.88 14.79
C THR A 22 0.39 8.89 15.96
N ALA A 23 0.06 8.41 17.17
CA ALA A 23 0.09 9.21 18.37
C ALA A 23 1.50 9.72 18.61
N ALA A 24 1.60 10.97 18.95
CA ALA A 24 2.81 11.60 19.44
C ALA A 24 3.46 10.68 20.50
N LEU A 25 4.78 10.60 20.50
CA LEU A 25 5.59 9.88 21.51
C LEU A 25 5.34 10.37 22.98
N ALA A 26 4.33 11.22 23.19
CA ALA A 26 4.14 12.01 24.41
C ALA A 26 3.18 11.44 25.46
N ALA A 27 2.23 10.58 25.11
CA ALA A 27 1.32 10.01 26.12
C ALA A 27 0.97 8.56 25.78
N LYS A 28 1.03 7.67 26.77
CA LYS A 28 0.50 6.30 26.61
C LYS A 28 -1.02 6.37 26.49
N PRO A 29 -1.64 5.70 25.49
CA PRO A 29 -3.07 5.65 25.37
C PRO A 29 -3.71 5.12 26.67
N GLN A 30 -4.77 5.76 27.11
CA GLN A 30 -5.48 5.35 28.31
C GLN A 30 -6.48 4.23 28.01
N PRO A 31 -6.70 3.29 28.93
CA PRO A 31 -7.75 2.29 28.78
C PRO A 31 -9.10 2.95 28.49
N GLY A 32 -9.79 2.46 27.44
CA GLY A 32 -11.05 3.02 26.99
C GLY A 32 -10.91 4.10 25.90
N GLU A 33 -9.73 4.65 25.68
CA GLU A 33 -9.47 5.61 24.60
C GLU A 33 -9.73 4.99 23.24
N VAL A 34 -10.45 5.72 22.39
CA VAL A 34 -10.77 5.32 21.00
C VAL A 34 -10.16 6.35 20.06
N SER A 35 -9.44 5.88 19.08
CA SER A 35 -8.97 6.68 17.95
C SER A 35 -9.59 6.16 16.66
N ALA A 36 -9.98 7.09 15.78
CA ALA A 36 -10.47 6.74 14.47
C ALA A 36 -9.78 7.58 13.40
N SER A 37 -9.67 7.05 12.20
CA SER A 37 -9.16 7.79 11.04
C SER A 37 -9.85 7.32 9.77
N ALA A 38 -9.95 8.25 8.81
CA ALA A 38 -10.44 7.97 7.47
C ALA A 38 -9.53 8.65 6.44
N ALA A 39 -9.41 8.05 5.26
CA ALA A 39 -8.71 8.67 4.15
C ALA A 39 -9.35 8.30 2.81
N LEU A 40 -9.30 9.27 1.89
CA LEU A 40 -9.68 9.10 0.49
C LEU A 40 -8.50 9.54 -0.37
N SER A 41 -8.09 8.70 -1.32
CA SER A 41 -7.02 9.02 -2.25
C SER A 41 -7.46 8.81 -3.68
N GLY A 42 -7.01 9.70 -4.57
CA GLY A 42 -7.08 9.54 -6.01
C GLY A 42 -5.67 9.48 -6.58
N ILE A 43 -5.47 8.64 -7.58
CA ILE A 43 -4.20 8.48 -8.29
C ILE A 43 -4.49 8.48 -9.78
N TYR A 44 -3.61 9.09 -10.56
CA TYR A 44 -3.62 9.00 -12.01
C TYR A 44 -2.20 8.77 -12.51
N GLN A 45 -2.00 7.69 -13.28
CA GLN A 45 -0.78 7.45 -14.06
C GLN A 45 -1.07 7.81 -15.51
N PHE A 46 -0.23 8.65 -16.08
CA PHE A 46 -0.36 9.12 -17.46
C PHE A 46 0.00 8.03 -18.47
N ASP A 47 -0.34 8.27 -19.73
CA ASP A 47 -0.03 7.39 -20.84
C ASP A 47 1.44 6.96 -20.82
N THR A 48 1.66 5.69 -20.96
CA THR A 48 2.96 5.03 -20.79
C THR A 48 3.14 3.94 -21.81
N ASP A 49 4.25 4.01 -22.54
CA ASP A 49 4.58 3.04 -23.58
C ASP A 49 4.96 1.68 -22.99
N LEU A 50 4.42 0.62 -23.60
CA LEU A 50 4.81 -0.77 -23.38
C LEU A 50 6.03 -1.11 -24.27
N ASP A 51 6.98 -1.88 -23.75
CA ASP A 51 8.23 -2.20 -24.45
C ASP A 51 8.01 -2.95 -25.77
N HIS A 52 6.96 -3.78 -25.86
CA HIS A 52 6.61 -4.52 -27.09
C HIS A 52 5.60 -3.78 -27.97
N GLY A 53 5.21 -2.57 -27.60
CA GLY A 53 4.30 -1.71 -28.36
C GLY A 53 2.89 -1.63 -27.78
N GLY A 54 2.28 -0.48 -28.06
CA GLY A 54 1.06 -0.03 -27.40
C GLY A 54 1.35 0.80 -26.16
N ASP A 55 0.32 1.32 -25.54
CA ASP A 55 0.40 2.18 -24.37
C ASP A 55 -0.77 1.91 -23.42
N PHE A 56 -0.68 2.44 -22.22
CA PHE A 56 -1.75 2.40 -21.24
C PHE A 56 -1.67 3.56 -20.26
N HIS A 57 -2.81 3.89 -19.68
CA HIS A 57 -2.92 4.71 -18.48
C HIS A 57 -3.89 4.07 -17.50
N TRP A 58 -3.84 4.49 -16.24
CA TRP A 58 -4.80 4.05 -15.25
C TRP A 58 -5.09 5.12 -14.19
N ALA A 59 -6.30 5.05 -13.63
CA ALA A 59 -6.72 5.84 -12.50
C ALA A 59 -7.10 4.93 -11.34
N ALA A 60 -6.91 5.39 -10.10
CA ALA A 60 -7.36 4.67 -8.92
C ALA A 60 -8.03 5.58 -7.90
N GLY A 61 -9.01 5.03 -7.22
CA GLY A 61 -9.61 5.57 -6.01
C GLY A 61 -9.37 4.62 -4.83
N ILE A 62 -8.91 5.15 -3.70
CA ILE A 62 -8.67 4.38 -2.47
C ILE A 62 -9.47 5.02 -1.35
N ALA A 63 -10.35 4.25 -0.71
CA ALA A 63 -11.03 4.63 0.52
C ALA A 63 -10.53 3.75 1.67
N SER A 64 -10.19 4.34 2.81
CA SER A 64 -9.77 3.59 3.99
C SER A 64 -10.30 4.19 5.27
N GLY A 65 -10.56 3.36 6.25
CA GLY A 65 -10.98 3.75 7.59
C GLY A 65 -10.41 2.79 8.63
N ARG A 66 -10.12 3.33 9.80
CA ARG A 66 -9.61 2.55 10.93
C ARG A 66 -10.20 3.08 12.23
N VAL A 67 -10.56 2.16 13.11
CA VAL A 67 -10.92 2.46 14.50
C VAL A 67 -10.07 1.56 15.40
N THR A 68 -9.43 2.13 16.42
CA THR A 68 -8.63 1.41 17.40
C THR A 68 -9.07 1.80 18.80
N ARG A 69 -9.20 0.83 19.69
CA ARG A 69 -9.51 1.03 21.11
C ARG A 69 -8.39 0.50 21.99
N GLN A 70 -7.95 1.29 22.94
CA GLN A 70 -7.10 0.83 24.02
C GLN A 70 -7.94 0.06 25.03
N ILE A 71 -7.72 -1.24 25.16
CA ILE A 71 -8.52 -2.13 26.03
C ILE A 71 -7.94 -2.12 27.45
N THR A 72 -6.63 -2.29 27.55
CA THR A 72 -5.85 -2.19 28.81
C THR A 72 -4.64 -1.29 28.59
N PRO A 73 -3.85 -0.92 29.61
CA PRO A 73 -2.62 -0.14 29.39
C PRO A 73 -1.63 -0.81 28.40
N GLN A 74 -1.71 -2.16 28.25
CA GLN A 74 -0.82 -2.93 27.39
C GLN A 74 -1.48 -3.37 26.08
N PHE A 75 -2.79 -3.56 26.04
CA PHE A 75 -3.48 -4.20 24.92
C PHE A 75 -4.41 -3.25 24.18
N SER A 76 -4.26 -3.19 22.87
CA SER A 76 -5.15 -2.48 21.96
C SER A 76 -5.74 -3.42 20.91
N ALA A 77 -6.95 -3.12 20.47
CA ALA A 77 -7.62 -3.81 19.37
C ALA A 77 -8.24 -2.78 18.42
N GLY A 78 -8.19 -3.05 17.14
CA GLY A 78 -8.71 -2.16 16.10
C GLY A 78 -9.26 -2.94 14.92
N LEU A 79 -10.07 -2.24 14.13
CA LEU A 79 -10.60 -2.71 12.86
C LEU A 79 -10.21 -1.72 11.79
N ALA A 80 -9.70 -2.21 10.65
CA ALA A 80 -9.45 -1.39 9.49
C ALA A 80 -10.18 -1.95 8.27
N LEU A 81 -10.71 -1.03 7.47
CA LEU A 81 -11.37 -1.30 6.20
C LEU A 81 -10.62 -0.54 5.11
N ARG A 82 -10.51 -1.14 3.94
CA ARG A 82 -9.93 -0.52 2.76
C ARG A 82 -10.64 -1.02 1.50
N TYR A 83 -10.86 -0.11 0.57
CA TYR A 83 -11.35 -0.42 -0.76
C TYR A 83 -10.52 0.32 -1.79
N ASP A 84 -9.91 -0.42 -2.71
CA ASP A 84 -9.19 0.11 -3.85
C ASP A 84 -9.99 -0.22 -5.12
N TYR A 85 -10.18 0.79 -5.97
CA TYR A 85 -10.74 0.68 -7.29
C TYR A 85 -9.71 1.20 -8.30
N GLU A 86 -9.47 0.45 -9.38
CA GLU A 86 -8.59 0.87 -10.46
C GLU A 86 -9.33 0.75 -11.80
N ASP A 87 -9.18 1.77 -12.63
CA ASP A 87 -9.69 1.85 -14.01
C ASP A 87 -8.51 1.91 -14.97
N TRP A 88 -8.42 0.91 -15.85
CA TRP A 88 -7.29 0.70 -16.76
C TRP A 88 -7.73 0.85 -18.22
N ASN A 89 -6.97 1.63 -18.98
CA ASN A 89 -7.20 1.85 -20.39
C ASN A 89 -5.94 1.49 -21.17
N PHE A 90 -6.05 0.60 -22.12
CA PHE A 90 -4.96 0.13 -22.98
C PHE A 90 -5.22 0.49 -24.43
N SER A 91 -4.16 0.87 -25.14
CA SER A 91 -4.15 1.16 -26.57
C SER A 91 -3.21 0.19 -27.26
N ARG A 92 -3.76 -0.77 -27.99
CA ARG A 92 -3.04 -1.79 -28.79
C ARG A 92 -1.87 -2.45 -28.04
N PRO A 93 -2.07 -3.09 -26.90
CA PRO A 93 -0.99 -3.72 -26.13
C PRO A 93 -0.50 -5.00 -26.81
N VAL A 94 0.56 -4.91 -27.61
CA VAL A 94 1.02 -5.96 -28.54
C VAL A 94 1.39 -7.24 -27.81
N ALA A 95 2.06 -7.18 -26.68
CA ALA A 95 2.43 -8.36 -25.89
C ALA A 95 1.20 -9.16 -25.40
N PHE A 96 0.04 -8.53 -25.33
CA PHE A 96 -1.23 -9.13 -24.92
C PHE A 96 -2.17 -9.41 -26.12
N GLY A 97 -1.60 -9.53 -27.32
CA GLY A 97 -2.37 -9.82 -28.54
C GLY A 97 -3.18 -8.64 -29.07
N GLY A 98 -2.86 -7.42 -28.68
CA GLY A 98 -3.54 -6.19 -29.11
C GLY A 98 -4.88 -5.94 -28.40
N VAL A 99 -5.22 -6.72 -27.38
CA VAL A 99 -6.45 -6.63 -26.59
C VAL A 99 -6.10 -6.26 -25.14
N ALA A 100 -6.89 -5.37 -24.52
CA ALA A 100 -6.71 -5.03 -23.13
C ALA A 100 -6.72 -6.28 -22.24
N PRO A 101 -5.68 -6.51 -21.41
CA PRO A 101 -5.61 -7.71 -20.59
C PRO A 101 -6.55 -7.67 -19.38
N TRP A 102 -6.95 -6.50 -18.92
CA TRP A 102 -7.94 -6.22 -17.86
C TRP A 102 -8.46 -4.79 -17.97
N SER A 103 -9.46 -4.45 -17.16
CA SER A 103 -10.07 -3.12 -17.20
C SER A 103 -10.35 -2.56 -15.80
N HIS A 104 -11.42 -2.97 -15.14
CA HIS A 104 -11.89 -2.41 -13.87
C HIS A 104 -11.58 -3.36 -12.72
N LEU A 105 -10.68 -2.97 -11.84
CA LEU A 105 -10.18 -3.81 -10.76
C LEU A 105 -10.72 -3.32 -9.41
N ASN A 106 -11.05 -4.25 -8.53
CA ASN A 106 -11.63 -4.01 -7.22
C ASN A 106 -10.85 -4.78 -6.14
N ALA A 107 -10.55 -4.14 -5.01
CA ALA A 107 -9.87 -4.79 -3.91
C ALA A 107 -10.40 -4.34 -2.52
N PRO A 108 -11.58 -4.84 -2.10
CA PRO A 108 -12.04 -4.68 -0.72
C PRO A 108 -11.20 -5.50 0.25
N ASN A 109 -10.83 -4.90 1.39
CA ASN A 109 -10.04 -5.50 2.44
C ASN A 109 -10.57 -5.13 3.82
N ILE A 110 -10.48 -6.08 4.75
CA ILE A 110 -10.73 -5.90 6.19
C ILE A 110 -9.56 -6.50 6.98
N SER A 111 -9.11 -5.81 8.01
CA SER A 111 -8.12 -6.34 8.96
C SER A 111 -8.52 -6.06 10.41
N LEU A 112 -8.16 -7.00 11.28
CA LEU A 112 -8.25 -6.83 12.72
C LEU A 112 -6.83 -6.55 13.24
N ASP A 113 -6.64 -5.42 13.92
CA ASP A 113 -5.34 -5.00 14.44
C ASP A 113 -5.28 -5.27 15.94
N LEU A 114 -4.37 -6.12 16.38
CA LEU A 114 -4.15 -6.46 17.77
C LEU A 114 -2.74 -6.04 18.17
N GLY A 115 -2.62 -5.18 19.17
CA GLY A 115 -1.34 -4.66 19.64
C GLY A 115 -1.11 -4.96 21.12
N TYR A 116 0.10 -5.33 21.49
CA TYR A 116 0.52 -5.55 22.85
C TYR A 116 1.84 -4.83 23.15
N ALA A 117 1.84 -3.97 24.16
CA ALA A 117 3.02 -3.30 24.68
C ALA A 117 3.57 -4.09 25.90
N PHE A 118 4.75 -4.70 25.76
CA PHE A 118 5.40 -5.42 26.86
C PHE A 118 5.89 -4.47 27.93
N ASP A 119 6.41 -3.33 27.51
CA ASP A 119 6.89 -2.24 28.37
C ASP A 119 6.65 -0.88 27.66
N SER A 120 7.31 0.18 28.11
CA SER A 120 7.18 1.49 27.46
C SER A 120 7.79 1.51 26.06
N ASP A 121 8.70 0.62 25.75
CA ASP A 121 9.56 0.74 24.59
C ASP A 121 9.34 -0.35 23.54
N LEU A 122 8.89 -1.56 23.96
CA LEU A 122 8.67 -2.68 23.05
C LEU A 122 7.18 -2.96 22.84
N GLN A 123 6.77 -2.94 21.58
CA GLN A 123 5.41 -3.28 21.17
C GLN A 123 5.45 -4.37 20.09
N VAL A 124 4.49 -5.27 20.14
CA VAL A 124 4.25 -6.25 19.08
C VAL A 124 2.80 -6.14 18.62
N GLY A 125 2.60 -6.45 17.35
CA GLY A 125 1.27 -6.46 16.76
C GLY A 125 1.08 -7.61 15.80
N ILE A 126 -0.16 -8.06 15.71
CA ILE A 126 -0.62 -8.99 14.69
C ILE A 126 -1.87 -8.43 14.03
N SER A 127 -1.89 -8.46 12.69
CA SER A 127 -3.05 -8.07 11.90
C SER A 127 -3.46 -9.20 10.96
N PRO A 128 -4.36 -10.09 11.38
CA PRO A 128 -5.10 -10.94 10.46
C PRO A 128 -5.86 -10.07 9.45
N LEU A 129 -5.85 -10.47 8.18
CA LEU A 129 -6.51 -9.77 7.11
C LEU A 129 -7.28 -10.72 6.18
N PHE A 130 -8.38 -10.19 5.65
CA PHE A 130 -9.18 -10.83 4.61
C PHE A 130 -9.55 -9.80 3.55
N GLY A 131 -9.58 -10.22 2.30
CA GLY A 131 -9.96 -9.35 1.21
C GLY A 131 -10.16 -10.13 -0.08
N TRP A 132 -10.49 -9.39 -1.09
CA TRP A 132 -10.63 -9.89 -2.46
C TRP A 132 -9.90 -8.93 -3.38
N ALA A 133 -9.37 -9.47 -4.48
CA ALA A 133 -8.76 -8.67 -5.52
C ALA A 133 -9.20 -9.24 -6.87
N PHE A 134 -10.06 -8.51 -7.59
CA PHE A 134 -10.75 -9.04 -8.76
C PHE A 134 -11.09 -7.97 -9.79
N GLU A 135 -11.14 -8.38 -11.04
CA GLU A 135 -11.73 -7.61 -12.13
C GLU A 135 -13.26 -7.67 -12.05
N SER A 136 -13.94 -6.61 -12.45
CA SER A 136 -15.41 -6.59 -12.53
C SER A 136 -15.89 -7.70 -13.48
N GLY A 137 -16.77 -8.58 -12.98
CA GLY A 137 -17.21 -9.77 -13.70
C GLY A 137 -16.53 -11.10 -13.28
N ALA A 138 -15.39 -11.02 -12.60
CA ALA A 138 -14.70 -12.21 -12.11
C ALA A 138 -15.45 -12.91 -10.96
N LYS A 139 -15.23 -14.21 -10.81
CA LYS A 139 -15.73 -14.98 -9.67
C LYS A 139 -15.01 -14.58 -8.38
N THR A 140 -15.70 -13.91 -7.49
CA THR A 140 -15.15 -13.44 -6.23
C THR A 140 -14.65 -14.56 -5.31
N SER A 141 -15.23 -15.78 -5.40
CA SER A 141 -14.74 -16.97 -4.67
C SER A 141 -13.28 -17.29 -4.96
N ASP A 142 -12.81 -17.01 -6.19
CA ASP A 142 -11.47 -17.35 -6.68
C ASP A 142 -10.47 -16.20 -6.49
N ALA A 143 -10.95 -15.05 -5.98
CA ALA A 143 -10.20 -13.83 -5.78
C ALA A 143 -9.80 -13.60 -4.31
N LEU A 144 -10.04 -14.59 -3.45
CA LEU A 144 -9.82 -14.44 -2.00
C LEU A 144 -8.34 -14.21 -1.68
N THR A 145 -8.12 -13.23 -0.83
CA THR A 145 -6.82 -12.91 -0.23
C THR A 145 -6.96 -12.96 1.28
N TYR A 146 -6.11 -13.71 1.95
CA TYR A 146 -6.11 -13.78 3.42
C TYR A 146 -4.72 -14.06 3.97
N GLY A 147 -4.52 -13.68 5.23
CA GLY A 147 -3.23 -13.88 5.87
C GLY A 147 -3.10 -13.11 7.16
N ALA A 148 -1.87 -12.87 7.55
CA ALA A 148 -1.55 -12.05 8.71
C ALA A 148 -0.26 -11.28 8.51
N ILE A 149 -0.19 -10.13 9.18
CA ILE A 149 1.01 -9.31 9.31
C ILE A 149 1.42 -9.33 10.78
N LEU A 150 2.69 -9.64 11.03
CA LEU A 150 3.31 -9.57 12.34
C LEU A 150 4.32 -8.44 12.34
N ALA A 151 4.37 -7.66 13.39
CA ALA A 151 5.32 -6.57 13.54
C ALA A 151 5.79 -6.44 14.99
N ALA A 152 7.05 -6.04 15.17
CA ALA A 152 7.61 -5.65 16.44
C ALA A 152 8.31 -4.30 16.28
N THR A 153 8.06 -3.38 17.19
CA THR A 153 8.66 -2.04 17.19
C THR A 153 9.27 -1.75 18.55
N LYS A 154 10.38 -1.04 18.54
CA LYS A 154 11.07 -0.56 19.76
C LYS A 154 11.33 0.92 19.67
N VAL A 155 11.02 1.62 20.75
CA VAL A 155 11.37 3.02 20.96
C VAL A 155 12.78 3.08 21.54
N PHE A 156 13.74 3.60 20.80
CA PHE A 156 15.13 3.74 21.24
C PHE A 156 15.39 5.07 21.92
N SER A 157 14.62 6.08 21.52
CA SER A 157 14.64 7.43 22.11
C SER A 157 13.32 8.13 21.83
N PRO A 158 13.01 9.28 22.43
CA PRO A 158 11.83 10.08 22.08
C PRO A 158 11.75 10.48 20.60
N SER A 159 12.88 10.45 19.88
CA SER A 159 12.96 10.80 18.47
C SER A 159 13.11 9.60 17.54
N LEU A 160 13.35 8.37 18.05
CA LEU A 160 13.65 7.21 17.22
C LEU A 160 12.87 5.97 17.65
N MET A 161 12.00 5.48 16.76
CA MET A 161 11.37 4.19 16.84
C MET A 161 11.71 3.39 15.58
N LEU A 162 12.18 2.16 15.78
CA LEU A 162 12.46 1.22 14.71
C LEU A 162 11.70 -0.07 14.95
N GLY A 163 11.42 -0.76 13.87
CA GLY A 163 10.77 -2.06 13.94
C GLY A 163 11.01 -2.90 12.70
N VAL A 164 10.60 -4.14 12.83
CA VAL A 164 10.60 -5.12 11.74
C VAL A 164 9.27 -5.83 11.72
N GLY A 165 8.87 -6.25 10.54
CA GLY A 165 7.67 -7.05 10.39
C GLY A 165 7.80 -8.08 9.28
N VAL A 166 6.88 -9.02 9.27
CA VAL A 166 6.69 -10.00 8.23
C VAL A 166 5.21 -10.16 7.91
N GLY A 167 4.87 -10.09 6.63
CA GLY A 167 3.56 -10.48 6.14
C GLY A 167 3.62 -11.87 5.53
N VAL A 168 2.61 -12.69 5.85
CA VAL A 168 2.36 -13.98 5.22
C VAL A 168 0.94 -13.96 4.70
N VAL A 169 0.79 -13.86 3.39
CA VAL A 169 -0.51 -13.66 2.77
C VAL A 169 -0.70 -14.61 1.59
N ARG A 170 -1.77 -15.37 1.61
CA ARG A 170 -2.29 -16.11 0.48
C ARG A 170 -3.06 -15.14 -0.41
N GLN A 171 -2.57 -14.90 -1.60
CA GLN A 171 -3.18 -14.01 -2.57
C GLN A 171 -3.55 -14.84 -3.80
N ILE A 172 -4.86 -15.09 -3.95
CA ILE A 172 -5.41 -15.89 -5.06
C ILE A 172 -4.83 -17.32 -5.04
N ASP A 173 -3.77 -17.59 -5.77
CA ASP A 173 -3.14 -18.90 -5.95
C ASP A 173 -1.75 -19.03 -5.31
N GLU A 174 -1.16 -17.91 -4.86
CA GLU A 174 0.22 -17.83 -4.35
C GLU A 174 0.25 -17.38 -2.88
N THR A 175 1.16 -17.97 -2.10
CA THR A 175 1.48 -17.45 -0.76
C THR A 175 2.73 -16.60 -0.83
N LYS A 176 2.57 -15.33 -0.49
CA LYS A 176 3.68 -14.37 -0.42
C LYS A 176 4.13 -14.17 1.02
N VAL A 177 5.45 -14.22 1.23
CA VAL A 177 6.10 -13.87 2.49
C VAL A 177 6.98 -12.66 2.21
N PHE A 178 6.77 -11.58 2.95
CA PHE A 178 7.54 -10.36 2.75
C PHE A 178 7.96 -9.74 4.09
N PRO A 179 9.26 -9.62 4.33
CA PRO A 179 9.78 -8.83 5.44
C PRO A 179 9.70 -7.33 5.11
N PHE A 180 9.54 -6.49 6.14
CA PHE A 180 9.56 -5.05 5.99
C PHE A 180 10.15 -4.37 7.23
N ALA A 181 10.69 -3.17 7.05
CA ALA A 181 11.17 -2.32 8.13
C ALA A 181 10.13 -1.26 8.48
N ILE A 182 10.05 -0.93 9.76
CA ILE A 182 9.26 0.16 10.30
C ILE A 182 10.23 1.19 10.82
N VAL A 183 10.09 2.42 10.34
CA VAL A 183 10.97 3.53 10.68
C VAL A 183 10.12 4.74 11.05
N ARG A 184 10.44 5.34 12.19
CA ARG A 184 9.97 6.65 12.60
C ARG A 184 11.11 7.35 13.31
N TRP A 185 11.75 8.28 12.61
CA TRP A 185 12.91 9.01 13.11
C TRP A 185 12.70 10.50 12.93
N GLN A 186 12.46 11.18 14.05
CA GLN A 186 12.48 12.64 14.12
C GLN A 186 13.93 13.08 14.20
N ILE A 187 14.52 13.46 13.06
CA ILE A 187 15.94 13.82 12.96
C ILE A 187 16.21 15.13 13.73
N ASN A 188 15.28 16.08 13.61
CA ASN A 188 15.23 17.33 14.36
C ASN A 188 13.80 17.89 14.29
N ASP A 189 13.55 19.10 14.80
CA ASP A 189 12.22 19.70 14.88
C ASP A 189 11.49 19.83 13.54
N ARG A 190 12.21 19.80 12.41
CA ARG A 190 11.65 19.98 11.06
C ARG A 190 11.77 18.77 10.16
N TRP A 191 12.68 17.86 10.42
CA TRP A 191 12.96 16.73 9.55
C TRP A 191 12.57 15.39 10.17
N GLN A 192 11.81 14.60 9.45
CA GLN A 192 11.41 13.25 9.85
C GLN A 192 11.68 12.26 8.71
N LEU A 193 12.22 11.10 9.04
CA LEU A 193 12.27 9.92 8.15
C LEU A 193 11.27 8.87 8.65
N GLY A 194 10.46 8.33 7.74
CA GLY A 194 9.47 7.31 8.08
C GLY A 194 8.98 6.51 6.89
N ASN A 195 8.03 5.63 7.14
CA ASN A 195 7.34 4.95 6.06
C ASN A 195 6.26 5.88 5.47
N PRO A 196 6.04 5.85 4.13
CA PRO A 196 4.98 6.63 3.50
C PRO A 196 3.59 6.24 3.99
N PHE A 197 2.62 7.12 3.78
CA PHE A 197 1.23 6.87 4.16
C PHE A 197 0.64 5.70 3.34
N PRO A 198 0.12 4.64 3.98
CA PRO A 198 -0.29 3.40 3.28
C PRO A 198 -1.41 3.58 2.26
N ALA A 199 -2.34 4.50 2.51
CA ALA A 199 -3.44 4.81 1.58
C ALA A 199 -3.06 5.86 0.53
N GLY A 200 -1.83 6.36 0.56
CA GLY A 200 -1.32 7.29 -0.46
C GLY A 200 -0.95 6.58 -1.76
N PRO A 201 -0.62 7.34 -2.80
CA PRO A 201 -0.23 6.84 -4.12
C PRO A 201 0.95 5.88 -4.11
N ALA A 202 1.90 6.10 -3.23
CA ALA A 202 3.08 5.25 -3.10
C ALA A 202 2.80 3.92 -2.37
N GLY A 203 1.81 3.87 -1.47
CA GLY A 203 1.64 2.79 -0.51
C GLY A 203 2.69 2.84 0.61
N GLY A 204 2.58 1.97 1.61
CA GLY A 204 3.42 2.01 2.83
C GLY A 204 4.77 1.30 2.75
N ALA A 205 5.07 0.59 1.66
CA ALA A 205 6.27 -0.24 1.51
C ALA A 205 7.48 0.55 1.03
N GLY A 206 7.94 1.52 1.80
CA GLY A 206 9.04 2.37 1.40
C GLY A 206 9.54 3.28 2.51
N LEU A 207 10.27 4.32 2.11
CA LEU A 207 10.76 5.37 2.98
C LEU A 207 10.42 6.75 2.40
N GLU A 208 10.10 7.68 3.28
CA GLU A 208 9.80 9.07 2.98
C GLU A 208 10.57 9.98 3.94
N LEU A 209 11.26 10.96 3.40
CA LEU A 209 11.87 12.06 4.15
C LEU A 209 10.95 13.27 4.07
N THR A 210 10.48 13.74 5.22
CA THR A 210 9.55 14.86 5.35
C THR A 210 10.26 16.06 5.97
N TYR A 211 10.01 17.25 5.44
CA TYR A 211 10.39 18.55 5.95
C TYR A 211 9.13 19.35 6.30
N ALA A 212 8.98 19.73 7.57
CA ALA A 212 7.91 20.59 8.07
C ALA A 212 8.49 21.94 8.49
N PRO A 213 8.39 23.00 7.67
CA PRO A 213 8.84 24.34 8.06
C PRO A 213 8.02 24.94 9.19
N ASP A 214 6.75 24.57 9.27
CA ASP A 214 5.76 25.02 10.26
C ASP A 214 4.68 23.94 10.49
N ASP A 215 3.70 24.20 11.34
CA ASP A 215 2.62 23.27 11.68
C ASP A 215 1.59 23.07 10.56
N HIS A 216 1.66 23.88 9.50
CA HIS A 216 0.67 23.88 8.43
C HIS A 216 1.16 23.18 7.17
N TRP A 217 2.44 23.23 6.87
CA TRP A 217 3.00 22.72 5.63
C TRP A 217 4.01 21.61 5.87
N GLU A 218 3.94 20.59 5.01
CA GLU A 218 4.96 19.56 4.91
C GLU A 218 5.36 19.39 3.45
N PHE A 219 6.65 19.17 3.22
CA PHE A 219 7.23 18.79 1.95
C PHE A 219 7.95 17.47 2.13
N ALA A 220 7.70 16.52 1.27
CA ALA A 220 8.33 15.22 1.41
C ALA A 220 8.78 14.66 0.06
N GLY A 221 9.74 13.76 0.13
CA GLY A 221 10.17 12.97 -1.01
C GLY A 221 10.49 11.56 -0.56
N GLY A 222 10.18 10.59 -1.40
CA GLY A 222 10.36 9.21 -1.03
C GLY A 222 10.21 8.24 -2.18
N GLY A 223 10.37 6.98 -1.86
CA GLY A 223 10.16 5.87 -2.78
C GLY A 223 9.59 4.66 -2.06
N ALA A 224 8.86 3.86 -2.80
CA ALA A 224 8.25 2.66 -2.29
C ALA A 224 8.28 1.54 -3.33
N TYR A 225 7.84 0.36 -2.96
CA TYR A 225 7.54 -0.73 -3.87
C TYR A 225 6.04 -0.97 -3.89
N ARG A 226 5.46 -1.10 -5.07
CA ARG A 226 4.05 -1.43 -5.25
C ARG A 226 3.91 -2.63 -6.16
N SER A 227 3.07 -3.59 -5.77
CA SER A 227 2.66 -4.71 -6.59
C SER A 227 1.22 -5.07 -6.24
N THR A 228 0.41 -5.24 -7.26
CA THR A 228 -1.01 -5.59 -7.16
C THR A 228 -1.29 -6.80 -8.04
N ARG A 229 -2.18 -7.68 -7.59
CA ARG A 229 -2.50 -8.93 -8.26
C ARG A 229 -4.01 -9.17 -8.14
N TYR A 230 -4.66 -9.44 -9.25
CA TYR A 230 -6.12 -9.53 -9.36
C TYR A 230 -6.54 -10.77 -10.13
N ARG A 231 -7.64 -11.40 -9.70
CA ARG A 231 -8.36 -12.39 -10.49
C ARG A 231 -9.09 -11.69 -11.63
N LEU A 232 -8.88 -12.16 -12.85
CA LEU A 232 -9.52 -11.61 -14.04
C LEU A 232 -10.88 -12.26 -14.30
N ASP A 233 -11.70 -11.61 -15.09
CA ASP A 233 -13.01 -12.11 -15.47
C ASP A 233 -12.93 -13.37 -16.35
N ASP A 234 -14.08 -14.01 -16.64
CA ASP A 234 -14.15 -15.20 -17.45
C ASP A 234 -14.30 -14.88 -18.96
N ALA A 235 -14.41 -13.60 -19.36
CA ALA A 235 -14.67 -13.17 -20.72
C ALA A 235 -13.45 -12.64 -21.49
N GLY A 236 -12.35 -12.32 -20.79
CA GLY A 236 -11.14 -11.72 -21.35
C GLY A 236 -10.23 -12.69 -22.08
N ILE A 237 -9.05 -12.22 -22.48
CA ILE A 237 -8.01 -13.02 -23.18
C ILE A 237 -7.38 -14.10 -22.30
N ALA A 238 -7.57 -14.05 -21.00
CA ALA A 238 -7.17 -15.05 -20.02
C ALA A 238 -8.35 -15.34 -19.06
N PRO A 239 -9.36 -16.11 -19.49
CA PRO A 239 -10.55 -16.39 -18.68
C PRO A 239 -10.22 -16.92 -17.28
N GLY A 240 -10.71 -16.22 -16.24
CA GLY A 240 -10.38 -16.52 -14.85
C GLY A 240 -8.88 -16.46 -14.54
N GLY A 241 -8.10 -15.77 -15.35
CA GLY A 241 -6.66 -15.61 -15.20
C GLY A 241 -6.27 -14.65 -14.07
N ILE A 242 -5.01 -14.25 -14.05
CA ILE A 242 -4.47 -13.35 -13.04
C ILE A 242 -3.69 -12.24 -13.74
N GLY A 243 -4.05 -10.99 -13.41
CA GLY A 243 -3.30 -9.79 -13.78
C GLY A 243 -2.39 -9.34 -12.63
N GLU A 244 -1.18 -8.93 -12.96
CA GLU A 244 -0.24 -8.35 -12.00
C GLU A 244 0.38 -7.07 -12.57
N ASN A 245 0.41 -6.02 -11.75
CA ASN A 245 1.20 -4.81 -11.99
C ASN A 245 2.16 -4.60 -10.84
N ARG A 246 3.45 -4.33 -11.16
CA ARG A 246 4.47 -3.98 -10.15
C ARG A 246 5.35 -2.85 -10.63
N PHE A 247 5.74 -1.96 -9.73
CA PHE A 247 6.62 -0.84 -10.01
C PHE A 247 7.19 -0.21 -8.73
N PHE A 248 8.16 0.69 -8.89
CA PHE A 248 8.73 1.50 -7.82
C PHE A 248 8.32 2.95 -8.01
N PRO A 249 7.31 3.48 -7.29
CA PRO A 249 7.02 4.90 -7.29
C PRO A 249 8.12 5.67 -6.56
N LEU A 250 8.72 6.65 -7.25
CA LEU A 250 9.44 7.77 -6.66
C LEU A 250 8.52 8.99 -6.68
N PHE A 251 8.40 9.70 -5.57
CA PHE A 251 7.43 10.79 -5.44
C PHE A 251 7.94 11.95 -4.63
N ALA A 252 7.41 13.13 -4.92
CA ALA A 252 7.40 14.30 -4.07
C ALA A 252 5.96 14.52 -3.55
N ARG A 253 5.84 15.02 -2.33
CA ARG A 253 4.56 15.33 -1.69
C ARG A 253 4.58 16.73 -1.09
N VAL A 254 3.51 17.47 -1.29
CA VAL A 254 3.21 18.70 -0.56
C VAL A 254 1.94 18.49 0.22
N SER A 255 1.97 18.79 1.51
CA SER A 255 0.84 18.61 2.40
C SER A 255 0.43 19.91 3.05
N ARG A 256 -0.88 20.06 3.23
CA ARG A 256 -1.49 21.12 4.02
C ARG A 256 -2.26 20.54 5.19
N ASN A 257 -1.89 20.93 6.41
CA ASN A 257 -2.61 20.61 7.63
C ASN A 257 -3.70 21.66 7.88
N PHE A 258 -4.94 21.22 8.06
CA PHE A 258 -6.09 22.04 8.43
C PHE A 258 -6.45 21.74 9.90
N GLY A 259 -5.71 22.37 10.81
CA GLY A 259 -5.73 22.03 12.22
C GLY A 259 -5.02 20.70 12.51
N ALA A 260 -5.30 20.12 13.68
CA ALA A 260 -4.64 18.88 14.12
C ALA A 260 -5.20 17.59 13.49
N GLN A 261 -6.34 17.67 12.85
CA GLN A 261 -7.13 16.49 12.47
C GLN A 261 -7.20 16.23 10.97
N THR A 262 -7.23 17.27 10.15
CA THR A 262 -7.43 17.13 8.69
C THR A 262 -6.17 17.49 7.93
N LYS A 263 -5.82 16.66 6.96
CA LYS A 263 -4.65 16.85 6.11
C LYS A 263 -5.01 16.57 4.66
N VAL A 264 -4.52 17.43 3.76
CA VAL A 264 -4.56 17.21 2.31
C VAL A 264 -3.14 17.05 1.81
N ASP A 265 -2.88 15.99 1.08
CA ASP A 265 -1.60 15.68 0.44
C ASP A 265 -1.75 15.74 -1.07
N LEU A 266 -0.84 16.41 -1.75
CA LEU A 266 -0.70 16.41 -3.20
C LEU A 266 0.62 15.70 -3.56
N TYR A 267 0.55 14.77 -4.51
CA TYR A 267 1.68 13.96 -4.94
C TYR A 267 1.98 14.19 -6.42
N ALA A 268 3.25 14.23 -6.75
CA ALA A 268 3.75 14.09 -8.11
C ALA A 268 4.95 13.15 -8.10
N GLY A 269 5.05 12.30 -9.11
CA GLY A 269 6.12 11.31 -9.14
C GLY A 269 6.20 10.54 -10.43
N VAL A 270 6.96 9.47 -10.40
CA VAL A 270 7.15 8.54 -11.52
C VAL A 270 7.13 7.10 -11.03
N ALA A 271 6.54 6.22 -11.80
CA ALA A 271 6.65 4.77 -11.64
C ALA A 271 7.88 4.27 -12.42
N LEU A 272 8.82 3.63 -11.75
CA LEU A 272 10.05 3.10 -12.32
C LEU A 272 10.02 1.57 -12.35
N GLY A 273 10.65 0.96 -13.37
CA GLY A 273 10.82 -0.49 -13.48
C GLY A 273 9.50 -1.23 -13.49
N GLY A 274 8.52 -0.63 -14.15
CA GLY A 274 7.17 -1.14 -14.22
C GLY A 274 7.06 -2.41 -15.06
N ARG A 275 6.20 -3.35 -14.63
CA ARG A 275 5.91 -4.58 -15.34
C ARG A 275 4.46 -4.99 -15.17
N LEU A 276 3.83 -5.31 -16.29
CA LEU A 276 2.55 -5.99 -16.38
C LEU A 276 2.78 -7.48 -16.65
N LYS A 277 1.99 -8.34 -16.02
CA LYS A 277 2.05 -9.78 -16.21
C LYS A 277 0.64 -10.35 -16.27
N LEU A 278 0.41 -11.22 -17.24
CA LEU A 278 -0.83 -11.95 -17.44
C LEU A 278 -0.55 -13.44 -17.23
N GLU A 279 -1.34 -14.08 -16.39
CA GLU A 279 -1.26 -15.50 -16.10
C GLU A 279 -2.61 -16.16 -16.38
N SER A 280 -2.57 -17.44 -16.70
CA SER A 280 -3.76 -18.29 -16.77
C SER A 280 -4.36 -18.52 -15.37
N ALA A 281 -5.53 -19.12 -15.31
CA ALA A 281 -6.24 -19.43 -14.06
C ALA A 281 -5.41 -20.29 -13.08
N ASN A 282 -4.47 -21.09 -13.57
CA ASN A 282 -3.57 -21.92 -12.77
C ASN A 282 -2.19 -21.29 -12.47
N GLY A 283 -2.02 -19.98 -12.74
CA GLY A 283 -0.78 -19.26 -12.44
C GLY A 283 0.34 -19.39 -13.48
N THR A 284 0.09 -20.05 -14.64
CA THR A 284 1.07 -20.12 -15.73
C THR A 284 1.14 -18.78 -16.47
N THR A 285 2.33 -18.20 -16.62
CA THR A 285 2.51 -16.95 -17.36
C THR A 285 2.13 -17.11 -18.83
N ILE A 286 1.17 -16.31 -19.29
CA ILE A 286 0.74 -16.20 -20.69
C ILE A 286 1.55 -15.11 -21.40
N ALA A 287 1.63 -13.93 -20.80
CA ALA A 287 2.33 -12.77 -21.33
C ALA A 287 2.89 -11.89 -20.22
N LYS A 288 3.90 -11.12 -20.55
CA LYS A 288 4.45 -10.07 -19.69
C LYS A 288 4.98 -8.95 -20.55
N ASP A 289 4.90 -7.74 -20.08
CA ASP A 289 5.52 -6.58 -20.71
C ASP A 289 6.09 -5.63 -19.66
N ASP A 290 7.25 -5.11 -19.92
CA ASP A 290 7.80 -4.02 -19.13
C ASP A 290 7.30 -2.70 -19.75
N TYR A 291 7.31 -1.63 -18.99
CA TYR A 291 6.88 -0.34 -19.47
C TYR A 291 7.83 0.79 -19.06
N SER A 292 7.82 1.82 -19.85
CA SER A 292 8.62 3.02 -19.67
C SER A 292 8.35 3.69 -18.32
N THR A 293 9.24 4.62 -17.92
CA THR A 293 9.00 5.46 -16.76
C THR A 293 7.69 6.22 -16.91
N ALA A 294 6.76 5.98 -16.01
CA ALA A 294 5.40 6.51 -16.07
C ALA A 294 5.19 7.67 -15.11
N PRO A 295 4.88 8.89 -15.58
CA PRO A 295 4.49 9.99 -14.70
C PRO A 295 3.21 9.66 -13.95
N LEU A 296 3.13 10.08 -12.68
CA LEU A 296 1.94 9.93 -11.86
C LEU A 296 1.69 11.17 -10.99
N ILE A 297 0.41 11.41 -10.71
CA ILE A 297 -0.05 12.40 -9.75
C ILE A 297 -1.03 11.76 -8.79
N GLY A 298 -1.23 12.38 -7.64
CA GLY A 298 -2.23 11.90 -6.69
C GLY A 298 -2.63 12.95 -5.67
N VAL A 299 -3.75 12.69 -5.04
CA VAL A 299 -4.28 13.49 -3.94
C VAL A 299 -4.76 12.57 -2.83
N THR A 300 -4.53 12.96 -1.59
CA THR A 300 -5.11 12.27 -0.42
C THR A 300 -5.73 13.29 0.52
N LEU A 301 -6.96 13.04 0.93
CA LEU A 301 -7.60 13.69 2.07
C LEU A 301 -7.64 12.71 3.22
N SER A 302 -7.10 13.08 4.37
CA SER A 302 -7.15 12.27 5.59
C SER A 302 -7.69 13.06 6.76
N HIS A 303 -8.44 12.36 7.64
CA HIS A 303 -9.00 12.95 8.85
C HIS A 303 -8.82 11.99 10.03
N ARG A 304 -8.53 12.53 11.22
CA ARG A 304 -8.41 11.81 12.50
C ARG A 304 -9.45 12.36 13.48
N TYR A 305 -10.07 11.44 14.22
CA TYR A 305 -11.10 11.75 15.22
C TYR A 305 -10.56 11.48 16.63
#